data_f64e52161d0b858e74b720b9fbde3166
#
_entry.id   f64e52161d0b858e74b720b9fbde3166
#
_cell.length_a   1.000
_cell.length_b   1.000
_cell.length_c   1.000
_cell.angle_alpha   90.00
_cell.angle_beta   90.00
_cell.angle_gamma   90.00
#
_symmetry.space_group_name_H-M   'P 1'
#
loop_
_entity.id
_entity.type
_entity.pdbx_description
1 polymer ?
#
loop_
_entity_poly.entity_id
_entity_poly.type
_entity_poly.pdbx_seq_one_letter_code
_entity_poly.pdbx_strand_id
1 'polypeptide(L)'
;MTSTLPARTAISHILLDIEGTTCPFDFVKDTLFPYAADQLEGFLAAEASTPQVQVLLQAVEQAWEQEDHNEALELLAKARLSANSSTAQRLLPYLKWLIQCDRKLTPLKDLQGLIWERGYAAGHLCAPLFEDVPPALQRWTRMGIELGVYSSGSVKAQQLLYGHSVAGNLQPLFAAWFDTRIGAKQESSSYTRIATQLKVEPEHILFISDAIAELDAANTAGMHPLLSDRPGNPSREAGTFPVVQSFAGVYSG
;
A
#
# COMPACT_ATOMS: atom_id res chain seq x y z
N MET A 1 -28.19 -15.57 -5.10
CA MET A 1 -27.58 -16.69 -4.34
C MET A 1 -26.46 -16.07 -3.54
N THR A 2 -26.54 -16.11 -2.21
CA THR A 2 -25.45 -15.63 -1.34
C THR A 2 -24.25 -16.56 -1.56
N SER A 3 -23.18 -16.02 -2.12
CA SER A 3 -21.91 -16.74 -2.27
C SER A 3 -21.38 -17.10 -0.87
N THR A 4 -21.10 -18.36 -0.64
CA THR A 4 -20.52 -18.85 0.62
C THR A 4 -19.00 -18.92 0.48
N LEU A 5 -18.27 -18.78 1.61
CA LEU A 5 -16.84 -19.02 1.62
C LEU A 5 -16.51 -20.44 1.11
N PRO A 6 -15.44 -20.61 0.32
CA PRO A 6 -14.97 -21.92 -0.09
C PRO A 6 -14.58 -22.78 1.12
N ALA A 7 -14.64 -24.09 0.97
CA ALA A 7 -14.17 -25.00 2.03
C ALA A 7 -12.70 -24.70 2.36
N ARG A 8 -12.34 -24.72 3.65
CA ARG A 8 -10.97 -24.46 4.11
C ARG A 8 -9.92 -25.33 3.38
N THR A 9 -10.25 -26.59 3.14
CA THR A 9 -9.36 -27.56 2.48
C THR A 9 -9.10 -27.25 1.00
N ALA A 10 -9.90 -26.39 0.37
CA ALA A 10 -9.69 -25.94 -1.00
C ALA A 10 -8.71 -24.74 -1.10
N ILE A 11 -8.47 -24.01 0.01
CA ILE A 11 -7.66 -22.79 0.03
C ILE A 11 -6.29 -23.08 0.61
N SER A 12 -5.25 -22.80 -0.16
CA SER A 12 -3.84 -22.88 0.25
C SER A 12 -3.22 -21.51 0.47
N HIS A 13 -3.77 -20.45 -0.13
CA HIS A 13 -3.24 -19.08 -0.03
C HIS A 13 -4.34 -18.08 0.31
N ILE A 14 -3.98 -17.09 1.10
CA ILE A 14 -4.81 -15.88 1.32
C ILE A 14 -4.02 -14.68 0.85
N LEU A 15 -4.57 -13.95 -0.11
CA LEU A 15 -4.06 -12.68 -0.60
C LEU A 15 -4.86 -11.54 0.06
N LEU A 16 -4.18 -10.58 0.66
CA LEU A 16 -4.79 -9.52 1.46
C LEU A 16 -4.52 -8.16 0.84
N ASP A 17 -5.54 -7.35 0.73
CA ASP A 17 -5.40 -5.90 0.65
C ASP A 17 -5.08 -5.31 2.02
N ILE A 18 -4.70 -4.02 2.08
CA ILE A 18 -4.31 -3.34 3.32
C ILE A 18 -5.40 -2.40 3.80
N GLU A 19 -5.62 -1.28 3.08
CA GLU A 19 -6.52 -0.20 3.49
C GLU A 19 -7.97 -0.69 3.53
N GLY A 20 -8.68 -0.46 4.65
CA GLY A 20 -10.05 -0.97 4.81
C GLY A 20 -10.18 -2.49 4.92
N THR A 21 -9.07 -3.22 4.94
CA THR A 21 -9.04 -4.68 5.00
C THR A 21 -8.31 -5.19 6.23
N THR A 22 -7.03 -4.88 6.36
CA THR A 22 -6.22 -5.24 7.54
C THR A 22 -5.86 -4.03 8.40
N CYS A 23 -5.88 -2.85 7.82
CA CYS A 23 -5.58 -1.56 8.44
C CYS A 23 -6.76 -0.60 8.22
N PRO A 24 -7.07 0.30 9.16
CA PRO A 24 -8.09 1.33 8.95
C PRO A 24 -7.85 2.13 7.67
N PHE A 25 -8.94 2.40 6.94
CA PHE A 25 -8.91 3.08 5.64
C PHE A 25 -8.18 4.43 5.69
N ASP A 26 -8.35 5.17 6.80
CA ASP A 26 -7.84 6.54 6.94
C ASP A 26 -6.36 6.60 7.33
N PHE A 27 -5.72 5.50 7.74
CA PHE A 27 -4.36 5.54 8.28
C PHE A 27 -3.35 6.09 7.28
N VAL A 28 -3.41 5.65 6.03
CA VAL A 28 -2.47 6.11 4.99
C VAL A 28 -2.67 7.59 4.71
N LYS A 29 -3.95 8.00 4.55
CA LYS A 29 -4.31 9.37 4.22
C LYS A 29 -4.09 10.34 5.37
N ASP A 30 -4.51 9.96 6.59
CA ASP A 30 -4.58 10.89 7.73
C ASP A 30 -3.33 10.83 8.63
N THR A 31 -2.48 9.81 8.43
CA THR A 31 -1.24 9.67 9.22
C THR A 31 0.01 9.62 8.35
N LEU A 32 0.11 8.67 7.40
CA LEU A 32 1.36 8.48 6.66
C LEU A 32 1.68 9.64 5.71
N PHE A 33 0.72 10.12 4.93
CA PHE A 33 0.96 11.26 4.02
C PHE A 33 1.23 12.56 4.77
N PRO A 34 0.46 12.96 5.80
CA PRO A 34 0.79 14.13 6.61
C PRO A 34 2.16 14.02 7.27
N TYR A 35 2.49 12.86 7.85
CA TYR A 35 3.81 12.64 8.43
C TYR A 35 4.93 12.86 7.41
N ALA A 36 4.81 12.30 6.20
CA ALA A 36 5.81 12.50 5.15
C ALA A 36 5.92 13.96 4.73
N ALA A 37 4.81 14.69 4.63
CA ALA A 37 4.81 16.13 4.31
C ALA A 37 5.52 16.96 5.38
N ASP A 38 5.24 16.70 6.65
CA ASP A 38 5.83 17.41 7.79
C ASP A 38 7.34 17.13 7.93
N GLN A 39 7.74 15.89 7.69
CA GLN A 39 9.14 15.46 7.84
C GLN A 39 10.01 15.73 6.60
N LEU A 40 9.40 16.06 5.44
CA LEU A 40 10.10 16.18 4.15
C LEU A 40 11.28 17.13 4.20
N GLU A 41 11.09 18.34 4.73
CA GLU A 41 12.13 19.38 4.77
C GLU A 41 13.31 18.96 5.64
N GLY A 42 13.04 18.45 6.84
CA GLY A 42 14.08 17.93 7.74
C GLY A 42 14.81 16.72 7.18
N PHE A 43 14.07 15.83 6.51
CA PHE A 43 14.63 14.67 5.82
C PHE A 43 15.59 15.10 4.70
N LEU A 44 15.19 16.02 3.85
CA LEU A 44 16.03 16.54 2.77
C LEU A 44 17.26 17.29 3.29
N ALA A 45 17.12 18.05 4.38
CA ALA A 45 18.27 18.74 5.00
C ALA A 45 19.33 17.74 5.49
N ALA A 46 18.91 16.57 5.98
CA ALA A 46 19.81 15.53 6.50
C ALA A 46 20.35 14.59 5.41
N GLU A 47 19.54 14.21 4.44
CA GLU A 47 19.82 13.06 3.55
C GLU A 47 20.01 13.43 2.08
N ALA A 48 19.81 14.69 1.66
CA ALA A 48 19.89 15.09 0.26
C ALA A 48 21.25 14.82 -0.40
N SER A 49 22.32 14.66 0.38
CA SER A 49 23.66 14.33 -0.11
C SER A 49 23.91 12.83 -0.30
N THR A 50 23.01 11.97 0.18
CA THR A 50 23.17 10.53 0.01
C THR A 50 22.92 10.11 -1.45
N PRO A 51 23.66 9.12 -1.99
CA PRO A 51 23.51 8.72 -3.39
C PRO A 51 22.07 8.31 -3.74
N GLN A 52 21.39 7.62 -2.83
CA GLN A 52 20.01 7.19 -3.02
C GLN A 52 19.06 8.37 -3.17
N VAL A 53 19.14 9.37 -2.29
CA VAL A 53 18.26 10.55 -2.34
C VAL A 53 18.60 11.43 -3.53
N GLN A 54 19.89 11.57 -3.91
CA GLN A 54 20.29 12.32 -5.09
C GLN A 54 19.67 11.77 -6.38
N VAL A 55 19.65 10.45 -6.57
CA VAL A 55 18.98 9.81 -7.72
C VAL A 55 17.49 10.14 -7.75
N LEU A 56 16.81 10.08 -6.60
CA LEU A 56 15.39 10.42 -6.51
C LEU A 56 15.13 11.90 -6.79
N LEU A 57 15.96 12.82 -6.26
CA LEU A 57 15.84 14.25 -6.53
C LEU A 57 16.08 14.58 -8.01
N GLN A 58 17.03 13.95 -8.67
CA GLN A 58 17.23 14.08 -10.12
C GLN A 58 16.01 13.62 -10.92
N ALA A 59 15.40 12.48 -10.54
CA ALA A 59 14.19 12.00 -11.18
C ALA A 59 12.98 12.91 -10.96
N VAL A 60 12.86 13.52 -9.76
CA VAL A 60 11.85 14.56 -9.48
C VAL A 60 12.09 15.80 -10.33
N GLU A 61 13.33 16.27 -10.46
CA GLU A 61 13.69 17.45 -11.27
C GLU A 61 13.34 17.23 -12.75
N GLN A 62 13.66 16.07 -13.30
CA GLN A 62 13.30 15.68 -14.66
C GLN A 62 11.78 15.64 -14.88
N ALA A 63 11.02 15.09 -13.91
CA ALA A 63 9.58 15.09 -13.98
C ALA A 63 8.98 16.50 -13.92
N TRP A 64 9.57 17.39 -13.11
CA TRP A 64 9.14 18.78 -13.02
C TRP A 64 9.35 19.56 -14.31
N GLU A 65 10.46 19.30 -15.02
CA GLU A 65 10.73 19.92 -16.32
C GLU A 65 9.74 19.50 -17.41
N GLN A 66 9.06 18.37 -17.25
CA GLN A 66 8.06 17.83 -18.15
C GLN A 66 6.61 18.12 -17.70
N GLU A 67 6.44 18.79 -16.56
CA GLU A 67 5.13 19.11 -16.00
C GLU A 67 4.47 20.23 -16.82
N ASP A 68 3.16 20.11 -17.08
CA ASP A 68 2.37 21.07 -17.86
C ASP A 68 1.34 21.85 -17.00
N HIS A 69 1.24 21.54 -15.72
CA HIS A 69 0.31 22.22 -14.82
C HIS A 69 0.80 23.64 -14.49
N ASN A 70 -0.06 24.65 -14.67
CA ASN A 70 0.32 26.07 -14.53
C ASN A 70 1.00 26.39 -13.19
N GLU A 71 0.45 25.91 -12.07
CA GLU A 71 1.00 26.17 -10.74
C GLU A 71 2.41 25.58 -10.58
N ALA A 72 2.62 24.36 -11.10
CA ALA A 72 3.94 23.72 -11.08
C ALA A 72 4.95 24.48 -11.95
N LEU A 73 4.52 25.01 -13.11
CA LEU A 73 5.35 25.87 -13.96
C LEU A 73 5.75 27.19 -13.28
N GLU A 74 4.82 27.82 -12.53
CA GLU A 74 5.13 29.00 -11.73
C GLU A 74 6.18 28.70 -10.64
N LEU A 75 6.05 27.57 -9.96
CA LEU A 75 7.04 27.11 -8.98
C LEU A 75 8.40 26.88 -9.64
N LEU A 76 8.44 26.27 -10.82
CA LEU A 76 9.67 26.03 -11.59
C LEU A 76 10.34 27.33 -11.99
N ALA A 77 9.57 28.32 -12.47
CA ALA A 77 10.10 29.65 -12.81
C ALA A 77 10.73 30.33 -11.58
N LYS A 78 10.07 30.28 -10.42
CA LYS A 78 10.61 30.84 -9.16
C LYS A 78 11.88 30.08 -8.71
N ALA A 79 11.92 28.76 -8.81
CA ALA A 79 13.07 27.95 -8.43
C ALA A 79 14.30 28.25 -9.29
N ARG A 80 14.13 28.51 -10.59
CA ARG A 80 15.20 28.88 -11.52
C ARG A 80 15.86 30.24 -11.18
N LEU A 81 15.15 31.14 -10.51
CA LEU A 81 15.68 32.43 -10.05
C LEU A 81 16.55 32.29 -8.78
N SER A 82 16.48 31.15 -8.09
CA SER A 82 17.17 30.88 -6.83
C SER A 82 18.54 30.25 -7.05
N ALA A 83 19.46 30.95 -7.74
CA ALA A 83 20.74 30.40 -8.21
C ALA A 83 21.67 29.83 -7.11
N ASN A 84 21.52 30.26 -5.85
CA ASN A 84 22.38 29.86 -4.73
C ASN A 84 21.78 28.76 -3.85
N SER A 85 20.60 28.18 -4.22
CA SER A 85 19.93 27.15 -3.45
C SER A 85 20.40 25.75 -3.85
N SER A 86 20.51 24.84 -2.89
CA SER A 86 20.77 23.41 -3.19
C SER A 86 19.61 22.81 -4.00
N THR A 87 19.87 21.70 -4.69
CA THR A 87 18.82 20.96 -5.44
C THR A 87 17.62 20.63 -4.54
N ALA A 88 17.87 20.16 -3.32
CA ALA A 88 16.82 19.85 -2.37
C ALA A 88 15.95 21.07 -2.02
N GLN A 89 16.57 22.22 -1.80
CA GLN A 89 15.86 23.48 -1.51
C GLN A 89 15.02 23.95 -2.70
N ARG A 90 15.52 23.80 -3.92
CA ARG A 90 14.78 24.16 -5.13
C ARG A 90 13.59 23.27 -5.37
N LEU A 91 13.72 21.96 -5.10
CA LEU A 91 12.67 20.98 -5.32
C LEU A 91 11.60 20.93 -4.22
N LEU A 92 11.92 21.40 -3.02
CA LEU A 92 11.01 21.32 -1.87
C LEU A 92 9.60 21.91 -2.14
N PRO A 93 9.43 23.08 -2.77
CA PRO A 93 8.10 23.62 -3.09
C PRO A 93 7.30 22.71 -4.03
N TYR A 94 7.97 22.13 -5.03
CA TYR A 94 7.32 21.21 -5.97
C TYR A 94 6.93 19.87 -5.31
N LEU A 95 7.79 19.32 -4.47
CA LEU A 95 7.49 18.10 -3.71
C LEU A 95 6.30 18.34 -2.76
N LYS A 96 6.23 19.48 -2.08
CA LYS A 96 5.07 19.85 -1.25
C LYS A 96 3.80 19.98 -2.09
N TRP A 97 3.87 20.60 -3.26
CA TRP A 97 2.76 20.70 -4.19
C TRP A 97 2.28 19.34 -4.70
N LEU A 98 3.19 18.45 -5.07
CA LEU A 98 2.85 17.08 -5.48
C LEU A 98 2.07 16.31 -4.39
N ILE A 99 2.48 16.46 -3.12
CA ILE A 99 1.80 15.84 -1.98
C ILE A 99 0.40 16.45 -1.80
N GLN A 100 0.27 17.77 -1.85
CA GLN A 100 -1.01 18.47 -1.70
C GLN A 100 -2.01 18.10 -2.80
N CYS A 101 -1.53 17.91 -4.03
CA CYS A 101 -2.34 17.50 -5.18
C CYS A 101 -2.53 15.98 -5.31
N ASP A 102 -2.04 15.19 -4.35
CA ASP A 102 -2.06 13.72 -4.40
C ASP A 102 -1.49 13.14 -5.72
N ARG A 103 -0.45 13.77 -6.26
CA ARG A 103 0.17 13.35 -7.53
C ARG A 103 0.93 12.03 -7.34
N LYS A 104 0.69 11.08 -8.22
CA LYS A 104 1.27 9.72 -8.16
C LYS A 104 2.59 9.65 -8.94
N LEU A 105 3.62 10.34 -8.45
CA LEU A 105 4.96 10.32 -9.03
C LEU A 105 5.84 9.27 -8.32
N THR A 106 6.44 8.35 -9.09
CA THR A 106 7.25 7.25 -8.51
C THR A 106 8.37 7.73 -7.60
N PRO A 107 9.26 8.68 -7.99
CA PRO A 107 10.32 9.16 -7.09
C PRO A 107 9.78 9.87 -5.84
N LEU A 108 8.59 10.50 -5.88
CA LEU A 108 7.94 11.01 -4.66
C LEU A 108 7.54 9.88 -3.71
N LYS A 109 6.93 8.81 -4.24
CA LYS A 109 6.57 7.62 -3.44
C LYS A 109 7.80 6.98 -2.79
N ASP A 110 8.92 6.93 -3.50
CA ASP A 110 10.16 6.37 -2.98
C ASP A 110 10.74 7.27 -1.87
N LEU A 111 10.72 8.62 -2.03
CA LEU A 111 11.09 9.56 -0.96
C LEU A 111 10.19 9.43 0.27
N GLN A 112 8.88 9.35 0.09
CA GLN A 112 7.93 9.10 1.18
C GLN A 112 8.25 7.79 1.89
N GLY A 113 8.58 6.74 1.15
CA GLY A 113 9.00 5.45 1.70
C GLY A 113 10.22 5.55 2.62
N LEU A 114 11.23 6.35 2.25
CA LEU A 114 12.42 6.60 3.08
C LEU A 114 12.08 7.40 4.34
N ILE A 115 11.19 8.38 4.22
CA ILE A 115 10.71 9.17 5.38
C ILE A 115 9.94 8.28 6.36
N TRP A 116 9.04 7.43 5.86
CA TRP A 116 8.31 6.47 6.69
C TRP A 116 9.23 5.46 7.36
N GLU A 117 10.23 4.94 6.65
CA GLU A 117 11.24 4.02 7.22
C GLU A 117 11.92 4.64 8.45
N ARG A 118 12.34 5.92 8.36
CA ARG A 118 12.89 6.65 9.50
C ARG A 118 11.86 6.84 10.62
N GLY A 119 10.63 7.18 10.26
CA GLY A 119 9.55 7.37 11.22
C GLY A 119 9.22 6.11 12.02
N TYR A 120 9.15 4.99 11.33
CA TYR A 120 8.96 3.68 11.96
C TYR A 120 10.16 3.28 12.83
N ALA A 121 11.39 3.43 12.31
CA ALA A 121 12.60 3.11 13.07
C ALA A 121 12.76 3.97 14.32
N ALA A 122 12.31 5.23 14.29
CA ALA A 122 12.32 6.13 15.44
C ALA A 122 11.12 5.92 16.40
N GLY A 123 10.17 5.04 16.06
CA GLY A 123 8.96 4.83 16.85
C GLY A 123 7.93 5.96 16.76
N HIS A 124 8.08 6.89 15.81
CA HIS A 124 7.11 7.96 15.56
C HIS A 124 5.88 7.46 14.80
N LEU A 125 6.03 6.38 14.04
CA LEU A 125 4.96 5.70 13.32
C LEU A 125 4.77 4.31 13.91
N CYS A 126 3.50 3.92 14.03
CA CYS A 126 3.09 2.56 14.39
C CYS A 126 1.82 2.25 13.61
N ALA A 127 1.81 1.14 12.87
CA ALA A 127 0.68 0.81 12.01
C ALA A 127 -0.49 0.24 12.82
N PRO A 128 -1.67 0.89 12.80
CA PRO A 128 -2.86 0.37 13.45
C PRO A 128 -3.46 -0.76 12.60
N LEU A 129 -3.44 -1.98 13.09
CA LEU A 129 -4.18 -3.08 12.49
C LEU A 129 -5.50 -3.26 13.24
N PHE A 130 -6.54 -3.76 12.56
CA PHE A 130 -7.75 -4.20 13.27
C PHE A 130 -7.40 -5.33 14.24
N GLU A 131 -7.99 -5.33 15.42
CA GLU A 131 -7.63 -6.22 16.54
C GLU A 131 -7.70 -7.71 16.20
N ASP A 132 -8.58 -8.09 15.27
CA ASP A 132 -8.79 -9.47 14.81
C ASP A 132 -7.76 -9.92 13.76
N VAL A 133 -7.01 -8.99 13.15
CA VAL A 133 -6.07 -9.29 12.07
C VAL A 133 -4.86 -10.08 12.57
N PRO A 134 -4.08 -9.64 13.58
CA PRO A 134 -2.91 -10.38 14.02
C PRO A 134 -3.21 -11.84 14.44
N PRO A 135 -4.26 -12.13 15.25
CA PRO A 135 -4.60 -13.50 15.60
C PRO A 135 -5.08 -14.32 14.40
N ALA A 136 -5.75 -13.70 13.41
CA ALA A 136 -6.16 -14.39 12.18
C ALA A 136 -4.96 -14.80 11.32
N LEU A 137 -4.01 -13.88 11.09
CA LEU A 137 -2.78 -14.17 10.34
C LEU A 137 -2.01 -15.33 10.96
N GLN A 138 -1.80 -15.30 12.29
CA GLN A 138 -1.14 -16.38 13.03
C GLN A 138 -1.88 -17.70 12.95
N ARG A 139 -3.22 -17.69 13.00
CA ARG A 139 -4.06 -18.88 12.89
C ARG A 139 -3.92 -19.49 11.50
N TRP A 140 -4.06 -18.70 10.43
CA TRP A 140 -3.96 -19.17 9.06
C TRP A 140 -2.58 -19.76 8.75
N THR A 141 -1.51 -19.10 9.19
CA THR A 141 -0.14 -19.63 9.04
C THR A 141 0.04 -20.97 9.77
N ARG A 142 -0.49 -21.11 11.00
CA ARG A 142 -0.46 -22.41 11.73
C ARG A 142 -1.25 -23.50 11.03
N MET A 143 -2.26 -23.13 10.25
CA MET A 143 -3.04 -24.08 9.43
C MET A 143 -2.34 -24.42 8.10
N GLY A 144 -1.13 -23.90 7.86
CA GLY A 144 -0.38 -24.12 6.63
C GLY A 144 -0.89 -23.31 5.44
N ILE A 145 -1.65 -22.22 5.67
CA ILE A 145 -2.04 -21.29 4.62
C ILE A 145 -0.90 -20.27 4.41
N GLU A 146 -0.46 -20.08 3.18
CA GLU A 146 0.49 -19.05 2.81
C GLU A 146 -0.20 -17.71 2.66
N LEU A 147 0.41 -16.66 3.23
CA LEU A 147 -0.14 -15.31 3.20
C LEU A 147 0.63 -14.45 2.20
N GLY A 148 -0.12 -13.69 1.40
CA GLY A 148 0.41 -12.67 0.51
C GLY A 148 -0.30 -11.34 0.72
N VAL A 149 0.36 -10.26 0.33
CA VAL A 149 -0.22 -8.91 0.32
C VAL A 149 -0.22 -8.37 -1.10
N TYR A 150 -1.31 -7.71 -1.50
CA TYR A 150 -1.40 -6.97 -2.75
C TYR A 150 -2.02 -5.61 -2.50
N SER A 151 -1.21 -4.55 -2.57
CA SER A 151 -1.62 -3.17 -2.29
C SER A 151 -1.08 -2.20 -3.33
N SER A 152 -1.67 -1.00 -3.41
CA SER A 152 -1.16 0.11 -4.22
C SER A 152 0.11 0.75 -3.65
N GLY A 153 0.38 0.57 -2.35
CA GLY A 153 1.64 0.93 -1.71
C GLY A 153 2.80 0.07 -2.20
N SER A 154 4.03 0.63 -2.27
CA SER A 154 5.21 -0.15 -2.64
C SER A 154 5.44 -1.32 -1.68
N VAL A 155 6.06 -2.40 -2.17
CA VAL A 155 6.42 -3.56 -1.33
C VAL A 155 7.16 -3.12 -0.06
N LYS A 156 8.07 -2.14 -0.16
CA LYS A 156 8.78 -1.61 1.00
C LYS A 156 7.84 -0.97 2.03
N ALA A 157 6.87 -0.17 1.57
CA ALA A 157 5.88 0.46 2.44
C ALA A 157 4.99 -0.58 3.14
N GLN A 158 4.57 -1.62 2.41
CA GLN A 158 3.80 -2.74 2.97
C GLN A 158 4.61 -3.46 4.07
N GLN A 159 5.88 -3.76 3.81
CA GLN A 159 6.78 -4.39 4.77
C GLN A 159 6.99 -3.53 6.02
N LEU A 160 7.17 -2.22 5.86
CA LEU A 160 7.28 -1.29 6.99
C LEU A 160 6.00 -1.30 7.85
N LEU A 161 4.82 -1.28 7.22
CA LEU A 161 3.55 -1.32 7.92
C LEU A 161 3.41 -2.57 8.80
N TYR A 162 3.60 -3.75 8.22
CA TYR A 162 3.48 -4.99 8.98
C TYR A 162 4.67 -5.24 9.91
N GLY A 163 5.83 -4.66 9.62
CA GLY A 163 7.02 -4.75 10.46
C GLY A 163 6.94 -3.93 11.75
N HIS A 164 6.12 -2.87 11.72
CA HIS A 164 6.00 -1.91 12.82
C HIS A 164 4.53 -1.70 13.22
N SER A 165 3.78 -2.79 13.30
CA SER A 165 2.37 -2.73 13.71
C SER A 165 2.22 -2.66 15.23
N VAL A 166 1.03 -2.27 15.69
CA VAL A 166 0.64 -2.30 17.12
C VAL A 166 0.78 -3.70 17.75
N ALA A 167 0.79 -4.76 16.92
CA ALA A 167 0.99 -6.14 17.36
C ALA A 167 2.46 -6.63 17.20
N GLY A 168 3.38 -5.70 16.96
CA GLY A 168 4.78 -6.01 16.70
C GLY A 168 5.07 -6.35 15.23
N ASN A 169 6.18 -7.05 15.00
CA ASN A 169 6.61 -7.42 13.65
C ASN A 169 5.87 -8.67 13.14
N LEU A 170 4.98 -8.47 12.18
CA LEU A 170 4.20 -9.53 11.51
C LEU A 170 4.74 -9.89 10.12
N GLN A 171 5.79 -9.22 9.62
CA GLN A 171 6.39 -9.53 8.30
C GLN A 171 6.70 -11.03 8.11
N PRO A 172 7.25 -11.76 9.10
CA PRO A 172 7.60 -13.17 8.92
C PRO A 172 6.41 -14.10 8.65
N LEU A 173 5.17 -13.63 8.82
CA LEU A 173 3.97 -14.40 8.51
C LEU A 173 3.64 -14.40 7.02
N PHE A 174 4.22 -13.49 6.23
CA PHE A 174 3.91 -13.32 4.81
C PHE A 174 4.97 -13.95 3.92
N ALA A 175 4.53 -14.79 3.00
CA ALA A 175 5.37 -15.44 2.00
C ALA A 175 5.60 -14.58 0.75
N ALA A 176 4.66 -13.65 0.43
CA ALA A 176 4.74 -12.86 -0.79
C ALA A 176 4.16 -11.44 -0.63
N TRP A 177 4.72 -10.52 -1.44
CA TRP A 177 4.37 -9.11 -1.46
C TRP A 177 4.24 -8.63 -2.90
N PHE A 178 3.10 -8.01 -3.23
CA PHE A 178 2.81 -7.49 -4.56
C PHE A 178 2.37 -6.04 -4.49
N ASP A 179 2.86 -5.23 -5.41
CA ASP A 179 2.41 -3.86 -5.63
C ASP A 179 1.93 -3.68 -7.08
N THR A 180 1.57 -2.47 -7.47
CA THR A 180 1.07 -2.16 -8.81
C THR A 180 2.09 -2.35 -9.94
N ARG A 181 3.33 -2.76 -9.66
CA ARG A 181 4.30 -3.17 -10.68
C ARG A 181 3.91 -4.50 -11.32
N ILE A 182 3.15 -5.37 -10.62
CA ILE A 182 2.62 -6.59 -11.22
C ILE A 182 1.43 -6.30 -12.15
N GLY A 183 0.76 -5.18 -11.97
CA GLY A 183 -0.37 -4.68 -12.75
C GLY A 183 -1.32 -3.86 -11.89
N ALA A 184 -2.36 -3.30 -12.52
CA ALA A 184 -3.39 -2.56 -11.80
C ALA A 184 -4.32 -3.52 -11.03
N LYS A 185 -4.77 -3.12 -9.82
CA LYS A 185 -5.61 -3.95 -8.95
C LYS A 185 -7.02 -4.22 -9.52
N GLN A 186 -7.45 -3.43 -10.51
CA GLN A 186 -8.74 -3.60 -11.19
C GLN A 186 -8.66 -4.47 -12.46
N GLU A 187 -7.47 -5.02 -12.78
CA GLU A 187 -7.26 -5.87 -13.94
C GLU A 187 -7.11 -7.34 -13.53
N SER A 188 -7.92 -8.23 -14.11
CA SER A 188 -7.87 -9.67 -13.84
C SER A 188 -6.50 -10.28 -14.18
N SER A 189 -5.82 -9.76 -15.20
CA SER A 189 -4.48 -10.19 -15.59
C SER A 189 -3.45 -10.03 -14.47
N SER A 190 -3.64 -9.08 -13.54
CA SER A 190 -2.76 -8.89 -12.38
C SER A 190 -2.86 -10.07 -11.42
N TYR A 191 -4.07 -10.55 -11.16
CA TYR A 191 -4.33 -11.70 -10.28
C TYR A 191 -3.84 -13.02 -10.89
N THR A 192 -3.98 -13.19 -12.21
CA THR A 192 -3.40 -14.33 -12.92
C THR A 192 -1.87 -14.35 -12.80
N ARG A 193 -1.21 -13.18 -12.93
CA ARG A 193 0.24 -13.05 -12.73
C ARG A 193 0.65 -13.34 -11.28
N ILE A 194 -0.13 -12.89 -10.29
CA ILE A 194 0.10 -13.21 -8.88
C ILE A 194 0.02 -14.73 -8.65
N ALA A 195 -1.03 -15.40 -9.13
CA ALA A 195 -1.18 -16.85 -9.00
C ALA A 195 0.00 -17.60 -9.64
N THR A 196 0.44 -17.14 -10.83
CA THR A 196 1.63 -17.69 -11.52
C THR A 196 2.90 -17.53 -10.67
N GLN A 197 3.13 -16.36 -10.06
CA GLN A 197 4.30 -16.14 -9.21
C GLN A 197 4.24 -16.95 -7.91
N LEU A 198 3.05 -17.14 -7.34
CA LEU A 198 2.82 -18.02 -6.19
C LEU A 198 2.90 -19.50 -6.55
N LYS A 199 2.89 -19.85 -7.85
CA LYS A 199 2.88 -21.23 -8.37
C LYS A 199 1.67 -22.01 -7.86
N VAL A 200 0.50 -21.38 -7.84
CA VAL A 200 -0.75 -21.95 -7.37
C VAL A 200 -1.88 -21.61 -8.34
N GLU A 201 -2.85 -22.51 -8.49
CA GLU A 201 -4.04 -22.22 -9.29
C GLU A 201 -4.91 -21.17 -8.60
N PRO A 202 -5.49 -20.21 -9.34
CA PRO A 202 -6.30 -19.13 -8.77
C PRO A 202 -7.42 -19.60 -7.84
N GLU A 203 -8.04 -20.76 -8.13
CA GLU A 203 -9.10 -21.38 -7.32
C GLU A 203 -8.67 -21.81 -5.91
N HIS A 204 -7.36 -21.80 -5.62
CA HIS A 204 -6.82 -22.06 -4.29
C HIS A 204 -6.43 -20.79 -3.52
N ILE A 205 -6.75 -19.63 -4.08
CA ILE A 205 -6.47 -18.31 -3.46
C ILE A 205 -7.78 -17.67 -3.00
N LEU A 206 -7.86 -17.33 -1.72
CA LEU A 206 -8.86 -16.42 -1.18
C LEU A 206 -8.30 -14.99 -1.25
N PHE A 207 -8.95 -14.10 -1.98
CA PHE A 207 -8.58 -12.67 -2.01
C PHE A 207 -9.54 -11.87 -1.16
N ILE A 208 -9.01 -11.13 -0.19
CA ILE A 208 -9.79 -10.29 0.73
C ILE A 208 -9.45 -8.83 0.47
N SER A 209 -10.45 -8.04 0.12
CA SER A 209 -10.32 -6.61 -0.14
C SER A 209 -11.62 -5.89 0.23
N ASP A 210 -11.53 -4.60 0.50
CA ASP A 210 -12.67 -3.72 0.67
C ASP A 210 -13.20 -3.15 -0.65
N ALA A 211 -12.48 -3.29 -1.77
CA ALA A 211 -12.76 -2.68 -3.06
C ALA A 211 -13.46 -3.65 -4.02
N ILE A 212 -14.74 -3.40 -4.33
CA ILE A 212 -15.56 -4.24 -5.22
C ILE A 212 -14.88 -4.47 -6.58
N ALA A 213 -14.33 -3.42 -7.20
CA ALA A 213 -13.68 -3.55 -8.52
C ALA A 213 -12.45 -4.48 -8.50
N GLU A 214 -11.76 -4.58 -7.35
CA GLU A 214 -10.66 -5.51 -7.16
C GLU A 214 -11.16 -6.95 -6.98
N LEU A 215 -12.25 -7.12 -6.23
CA LEU A 215 -12.90 -8.42 -6.06
C LEU A 215 -13.45 -8.95 -7.38
N ASP A 216 -14.05 -8.09 -8.22
CA ASP A 216 -14.51 -8.44 -9.57
C ASP A 216 -13.34 -8.92 -10.45
N ALA A 217 -12.21 -8.23 -10.41
CA ALA A 217 -11.01 -8.59 -11.16
C ALA A 217 -10.41 -9.92 -10.68
N ALA A 218 -10.35 -10.13 -9.37
CA ALA A 218 -9.88 -11.39 -8.77
C ALA A 218 -10.81 -12.57 -9.10
N ASN A 219 -12.13 -12.35 -9.00
CA ASN A 219 -13.13 -13.36 -9.37
C ASN A 219 -13.03 -13.74 -10.85
N THR A 220 -12.84 -12.76 -11.73
CA THR A 220 -12.64 -12.99 -13.17
C THR A 220 -11.36 -13.80 -13.44
N ALA A 221 -10.33 -13.66 -12.61
CA ALA A 221 -9.11 -14.46 -12.67
C ALA A 221 -9.27 -15.87 -12.07
N GLY A 222 -10.43 -16.20 -11.47
CA GLY A 222 -10.72 -17.50 -10.87
C GLY A 222 -10.38 -17.61 -9.38
N MET A 223 -9.99 -16.52 -8.70
CA MET A 223 -9.81 -16.51 -7.25
C MET A 223 -11.15 -16.44 -6.53
N HIS A 224 -11.15 -16.76 -5.24
CA HIS A 224 -12.32 -16.61 -4.38
C HIS A 224 -12.32 -15.22 -3.73
N PRO A 225 -13.27 -14.34 -4.09
CA PRO A 225 -13.35 -13.00 -3.51
C PRO A 225 -14.07 -13.03 -2.15
N LEU A 226 -13.61 -12.20 -1.22
CA LEU A 226 -14.22 -11.94 0.07
C LEU A 226 -14.20 -10.45 0.37
N LEU A 227 -15.38 -9.83 0.49
CA LEU A 227 -15.50 -8.41 0.80
C LEU A 227 -15.22 -8.16 2.28
N SER A 228 -14.26 -7.30 2.55
CA SER A 228 -13.99 -6.74 3.88
C SER A 228 -14.84 -5.49 4.10
N ASP A 229 -15.79 -5.56 5.03
CA ASP A 229 -16.64 -4.43 5.43
C ASP A 229 -16.27 -4.00 6.85
N ARG A 230 -15.22 -3.18 6.96
CA ARG A 230 -14.67 -2.73 8.23
C ARG A 230 -15.30 -1.42 8.69
N PRO A 231 -15.33 -1.16 9.99
CA PRO A 231 -15.68 0.17 10.51
C PRO A 231 -14.78 1.25 9.89
N GLY A 232 -15.40 2.33 9.42
CA GLY A 232 -14.71 3.43 8.73
C GLY A 232 -14.54 3.25 7.22
N ASN A 233 -14.85 2.09 6.67
CA ASN A 233 -14.88 1.93 5.21
C ASN A 233 -16.00 2.79 4.59
N PRO A 234 -15.81 3.32 3.37
CA PRO A 234 -16.87 3.98 2.63
C PRO A 234 -18.08 3.06 2.48
N SER A 235 -19.30 3.62 2.63
CA SER A 235 -20.53 2.86 2.38
C SER A 235 -20.60 2.36 0.95
N ARG A 236 -20.90 1.07 0.78
CA ARG A 236 -20.97 0.39 -0.54
C ARG A 236 -22.09 -0.62 -0.58
N GLU A 237 -22.57 -0.89 -1.77
CA GLU A 237 -23.40 -2.07 -2.01
C GLU A 237 -22.49 -3.29 -2.08
N ALA A 238 -22.73 -4.28 -1.25
CA ALA A 238 -21.90 -5.50 -1.14
C ALA A 238 -21.89 -6.36 -2.43
N GLY A 239 -22.77 -6.08 -3.37
CA GLY A 239 -22.90 -6.91 -4.58
C GLY A 239 -23.29 -8.34 -4.24
N THR A 240 -22.66 -9.30 -4.93
CA THR A 240 -22.92 -10.74 -4.76
C THR A 240 -21.84 -11.47 -3.93
N PHE A 241 -20.81 -10.74 -3.46
CA PHE A 241 -19.69 -11.35 -2.74
C PHE A 241 -20.05 -11.66 -1.29
N PRO A 242 -19.45 -12.73 -0.71
CA PRO A 242 -19.51 -12.95 0.72
C PRO A 242 -18.86 -11.75 1.45
N VAL A 243 -19.41 -11.38 2.59
CA VAL A 243 -18.98 -10.20 3.37
C VAL A 243 -18.49 -10.66 4.74
N VAL A 244 -17.39 -10.06 5.21
CA VAL A 244 -16.91 -10.20 6.58
C VAL A 244 -16.62 -8.84 7.20
N GLN A 245 -17.00 -8.70 8.46
CA GLN A 245 -16.66 -7.53 9.28
C GLN A 245 -15.49 -7.82 10.23
N SER A 246 -15.12 -9.11 10.34
CA SER A 246 -14.00 -9.56 11.17
C SER A 246 -13.42 -10.84 10.60
N PHE A 247 -12.10 -10.98 10.68
CA PHE A 247 -11.40 -12.21 10.29
C PHE A 247 -11.50 -13.32 11.35
N ALA A 248 -12.11 -13.05 12.51
CA ALA A 248 -12.26 -14.04 13.56
C ALA A 248 -13.00 -15.30 13.07
N GLY A 249 -14.02 -15.12 12.21
CA GLY A 249 -14.80 -16.22 11.63
C GLY A 249 -14.24 -16.83 10.35
N VAL A 250 -13.21 -16.25 9.74
CA VAL A 250 -12.63 -16.77 8.50
C VAL A 250 -11.69 -17.93 8.84
N TYR A 251 -12.15 -19.17 8.53
CA TYR A 251 -11.44 -20.40 8.87
C TYR A 251 -11.06 -20.48 10.37
N SER A 252 -12.01 -20.13 11.24
CA SER A 252 -11.95 -20.46 12.66
C SER A 252 -12.06 -21.98 12.78
N GLY A 253 -10.97 -22.67 13.05
CA GLY A 253 -10.88 -24.14 13.15
C GLY A 253 -11.86 -24.79 14.11
#